data_f07d5bbd9229d98fc3c46b27cee15248
#
_entry.id   f07d5bbd9229d98fc3c46b27cee15248
#
_cell.length_a   1.000
_cell.length_b   1.000
_cell.length_c   1.000
_cell.angle_alpha   90.00
_cell.angle_beta   90.00
_cell.angle_gamma   90.00
#
_symmetry.space_group_name_H-M   'P 1'
#
loop_
_entity.id
_entity.type
_entity.pdbx_description
1 polymer ?
#
loop_
_entity_poly.entity_id
_entity_poly.type
_entity_poly.pdbx_seq_one_letter_code
_entity_poly.pdbx_strand_id
1 'polypeptide(L)'
;MEAGLEEKLEEEVNSCPSCGSKKLIYDYERGEVFCGICGTVIQSKLMDQGPEWRAFTQEEKEERSRTGIPLSFSIHDKGLSTTITNISKDAFGRSLSVEARLQMLRLRHWQIRSRVHSSIDRNLSQAMAELDRLSDRLGLPSPVKEKAAIIYRKALESGLVRGRSIAAIAAASLYAACRASNIPRTLKELADASIVKKKDIARCYRLLIKELNLKMPVADPVKYVAKIASRLGLSEKIQRKAIEILRKCQELKACAGKDPVGLAAA
;
A
#
# COMPACT_ATOMS: atom_id res chain seq x y z
N MET A 1 37.68 8.28 8.72
CA MET A 1 37.41 8.34 10.18
C MET A 1 36.10 9.03 10.49
N GLU A 2 35.11 8.97 9.58
CA GLU A 2 33.78 9.59 9.74
C GLU A 2 32.62 8.57 9.80
N ALA A 3 32.87 7.27 9.62
CA ALA A 3 31.86 6.23 9.64
C ALA A 3 31.54 5.66 11.05
N GLY A 4 32.13 6.20 12.11
CA GLY A 4 32.00 5.69 13.47
C GLY A 4 31.16 6.56 14.42
N LEU A 5 30.56 7.64 13.93
CA LEU A 5 29.80 8.60 14.76
C LEU A 5 28.27 8.49 14.61
N GLU A 6 27.77 7.84 13.56
CA GLU A 6 26.33 7.68 13.32
C GLU A 6 25.69 6.47 14.01
N GLU A 7 26.49 5.47 14.43
CA GLU A 7 25.97 4.26 15.12
C GLU A 7 25.70 4.40 16.62
N LYS A 8 25.94 5.58 17.21
CA LYS A 8 25.74 5.80 18.67
C LYS A 8 24.44 6.46 19.09
N LEU A 9 23.48 6.67 18.20
CA LEU A 9 22.29 7.47 18.48
C LEU A 9 21.01 6.69 18.77
N GLU A 10 21.02 5.37 18.77
CA GLU A 10 19.85 4.53 19.09
C GLU A 10 20.16 3.42 20.12
N GLU A 11 20.90 3.70 21.19
CA GLU A 11 20.80 2.85 22.35
C GLU A 11 19.42 3.09 22.99
N GLU A 12 18.46 2.25 22.65
CA GLU A 12 17.21 2.12 23.39
C GLU A 12 17.54 1.87 24.85
N VAL A 13 17.39 2.90 25.67
CA VAL A 13 17.62 2.79 27.10
C VAL A 13 16.50 1.96 27.69
N ASN A 14 16.69 0.66 27.75
CA ASN A 14 15.70 -0.31 28.24
C ASN A 14 15.64 -0.42 29.78
N SER A 15 16.49 0.31 30.54
CA SER A 15 16.51 0.28 31.98
C SER A 15 17.07 1.56 32.61
N CYS A 16 16.62 1.87 33.80
CA CYS A 16 17.09 3.05 34.56
C CYS A 16 18.57 2.86 34.99
N PRO A 17 19.47 3.83 34.70
CA PRO A 17 20.88 3.74 35.10
C PRO A 17 21.07 3.84 36.63
N SER A 18 20.14 4.45 37.38
CA SER A 18 20.25 4.63 38.81
C SER A 18 19.73 3.47 39.65
N CYS A 19 18.60 2.86 39.26
CA CYS A 19 17.96 1.80 40.03
C CYS A 19 17.79 0.47 39.26
N GLY A 20 18.23 0.38 38.00
CA GLY A 20 18.11 -0.81 37.18
C GLY A 20 16.67 -1.21 36.78
N SER A 21 15.69 -0.41 37.13
CA SER A 21 14.28 -0.69 36.85
C SER A 21 13.97 -0.56 35.36
N LYS A 22 13.13 -1.46 34.84
CA LYS A 22 12.59 -1.41 33.47
C LYS A 22 11.30 -0.58 33.36
N LYS A 23 10.80 -0.03 34.49
CA LYS A 23 9.58 0.76 34.50
C LYS A 23 9.88 2.21 34.11
N LEU A 24 9.86 2.49 32.81
CA LEU A 24 10.08 3.83 32.25
C LEU A 24 8.73 4.45 31.90
N ILE A 25 8.58 5.73 32.18
CA ILE A 25 7.40 6.55 31.87
C ILE A 25 7.80 7.60 30.86
N TYR A 26 7.06 7.69 29.76
CA TYR A 26 7.25 8.66 28.70
C TYR A 26 6.27 9.82 28.92
N ASP A 27 6.79 10.99 29.18
CA ASP A 27 6.02 12.23 29.25
C ASP A 27 6.14 13.00 27.95
N TYR A 28 5.13 12.89 27.11
CA TYR A 28 5.10 13.52 25.78
C TYR A 28 4.86 15.05 25.87
N GLU A 29 4.28 15.55 26.99
CA GLU A 29 4.05 16.99 27.15
C GLU A 29 5.36 17.73 27.46
N ARG A 30 6.23 17.12 28.26
CA ARG A 30 7.54 17.66 28.62
C ARG A 30 8.67 17.16 27.71
N GLY A 31 8.41 16.13 26.91
CA GLY A 31 9.42 15.51 26.05
C GLY A 31 10.52 14.82 26.85
N GLU A 32 10.17 14.15 27.95
CA GLU A 32 11.12 13.50 28.85
C GLU A 32 10.77 12.03 29.10
N VAL A 33 11.80 11.20 29.31
CA VAL A 33 11.67 9.84 29.81
C VAL A 33 12.22 9.77 31.22
N PHE A 34 11.41 9.38 32.17
CA PHE A 34 11.84 9.23 33.56
C PHE A 34 11.49 7.86 34.13
N CYS A 35 12.25 7.47 35.16
CA CYS A 35 12.01 6.21 35.85
C CYS A 35 10.82 6.33 36.80
N GLY A 36 9.82 5.42 36.66
CA GLY A 36 8.63 5.40 37.53
C GLY A 36 8.89 4.96 38.97
N ILE A 37 10.12 4.54 39.37
CA ILE A 37 10.47 4.15 40.72
C ILE A 37 11.32 5.19 41.41
N CYS A 38 12.42 5.66 40.81
CA CYS A 38 13.34 6.60 41.43
C CYS A 38 13.19 8.06 40.93
N GLY A 39 12.35 8.31 39.91
CA GLY A 39 12.14 9.64 39.36
C GLY A 39 13.30 10.23 38.54
N THR A 40 14.38 9.47 38.34
CA THR A 40 15.53 9.95 37.56
C THR A 40 15.12 10.15 36.11
N VAL A 41 15.37 11.36 35.56
CA VAL A 41 15.20 11.65 34.14
C VAL A 41 16.34 11.00 33.37
N ILE A 42 15.99 10.13 32.44
CA ILE A 42 16.94 9.35 31.64
C ILE A 42 17.26 10.07 30.35
N GLN A 43 16.22 10.58 29.70
CA GLN A 43 16.33 11.30 28.45
C GLN A 43 15.45 12.55 28.49
N SER A 44 16.02 13.68 28.10
CA SER A 44 15.31 14.97 27.91
C SER A 44 15.31 15.32 26.43
N LYS A 45 14.33 16.12 26.02
CA LYS A 45 14.16 16.60 24.62
C LYS A 45 13.90 15.44 23.63
N LEU A 46 12.91 14.61 23.96
CA LEU A 46 12.39 13.65 23.00
C LEU A 46 11.88 14.37 21.75
N MET A 47 12.32 13.91 20.58
CA MET A 47 11.75 14.39 19.33
C MET A 47 10.33 13.86 19.18
N ASP A 48 9.37 14.75 18.99
CA ASP A 48 8.01 14.37 18.61
C ASP A 48 8.03 13.88 17.17
N GLN A 49 7.74 12.59 16.98
CA GLN A 49 7.61 11.96 15.66
C GLN A 49 6.23 12.17 15.05
N GLY A 50 5.32 12.81 15.77
CA GLY A 50 3.98 13.11 15.29
C GLY A 50 3.99 14.20 14.21
N PRO A 51 2.91 14.31 13.42
CA PRO A 51 2.78 15.36 12.44
C PRO A 51 2.61 16.72 13.16
N GLU A 52 3.43 17.71 12.81
CA GLU A 52 3.37 19.09 13.34
C GLU A 52 2.00 19.76 13.13
N TRP A 53 1.24 19.28 12.16
CA TRP A 53 -0.04 19.85 11.78
C TRP A 53 -1.05 18.75 11.41
N ARG A 54 -2.33 19.05 11.60
CA ARG A 54 -3.44 18.19 11.19
C ARG A 54 -4.09 18.75 9.93
N ALA A 55 -4.44 17.88 9.00
CA ALA A 55 -5.21 18.19 7.80
C ALA A 55 -6.36 17.19 7.67
N PHE A 56 -7.55 17.69 7.42
CA PHE A 56 -8.75 16.88 7.25
C PHE A 56 -9.07 16.65 5.78
N THR A 57 -8.69 17.58 4.92
CA THR A 57 -8.87 17.50 3.47
C THR A 57 -7.54 17.26 2.77
N GLN A 58 -7.60 16.70 1.56
CA GLN A 58 -6.41 16.48 0.73
C GLN A 58 -5.77 17.81 0.31
N GLU A 59 -6.59 18.83 0.05
CA GLU A 59 -6.13 20.17 -0.32
C GLU A 59 -5.33 20.82 0.80
N GLU A 60 -5.84 20.79 2.05
CA GLU A 60 -5.11 21.28 3.22
C GLU A 60 -3.79 20.54 3.45
N LYS A 61 -3.76 19.23 3.16
CA LYS A 61 -2.56 18.42 3.29
C LYS A 61 -1.49 18.84 2.26
N GLU A 62 -1.89 19.13 1.03
CA GLU A 62 -0.99 19.60 -0.02
C GLU A 62 -0.48 21.00 0.26
N GLU A 63 -1.33 21.91 0.73
CA GLU A 63 -0.94 23.29 1.09
C GLU A 63 0.02 23.36 2.27
N ARG A 64 -0.19 22.52 3.30
CA ARG A 64 0.64 22.50 4.53
C ARG A 64 1.87 21.62 4.41
N SER A 65 1.95 20.78 3.38
CA SER A 65 3.07 19.87 3.19
C SER A 65 4.36 20.64 2.88
N ARG A 66 5.35 20.53 3.77
CA ARG A 66 6.70 21.09 3.56
C ARG A 66 7.65 20.13 2.88
N THR A 67 7.30 18.86 2.87
CA THR A 67 8.09 17.78 2.27
C THR A 67 7.42 17.27 1.01
N GLY A 68 8.19 16.70 0.12
CA GLY A 68 7.67 16.04 -1.07
C GLY A 68 6.83 14.81 -0.75
N ILE A 69 6.38 14.13 -1.79
CA ILE A 69 5.59 12.90 -1.69
C ILE A 69 6.43 11.83 -0.97
N PRO A 70 5.88 11.12 0.03
CA PRO A 70 6.59 10.06 0.73
C PRO A 70 7.00 8.94 -0.24
N LEU A 71 8.12 8.28 0.05
CA LEU A 71 8.57 7.14 -0.73
C LEU A 71 7.51 6.05 -0.75
N SER A 72 7.00 5.72 -1.93
CA SER A 72 6.01 4.66 -2.11
C SER A 72 6.37 3.77 -3.30
N PHE A 73 6.24 2.46 -3.11
CA PHE A 73 6.43 1.49 -4.20
C PHE A 73 5.30 1.54 -5.24
N SER A 74 4.17 2.17 -4.95
CA SER A 74 3.06 2.33 -5.88
C SER A 74 3.36 3.33 -7.00
N ILE A 75 4.32 4.24 -6.81
CA ILE A 75 4.74 5.22 -7.81
C ILE A 75 5.89 4.63 -8.64
N HIS A 76 5.89 4.81 -9.96
CA HIS A 76 6.89 4.21 -10.86
C HIS A 76 8.33 4.56 -10.48
N ASP A 77 8.59 5.79 -10.04
CA ASP A 77 9.89 6.33 -9.62
C ASP A 77 10.09 6.34 -8.09
N LYS A 78 9.21 5.67 -7.34
CA LYS A 78 9.17 5.66 -5.86
C LYS A 78 8.99 7.04 -5.21
N GLY A 79 8.58 8.06 -5.97
CA GLY A 79 8.44 9.44 -5.49
C GLY A 79 9.75 10.24 -5.48
N LEU A 80 10.80 9.75 -6.15
CA LEU A 80 12.11 10.42 -6.16
C LEU A 80 12.18 11.59 -7.15
N SER A 81 11.31 11.65 -8.17
CA SER A 81 11.33 12.74 -9.14
C SER A 81 10.41 13.87 -8.71
N THR A 82 10.87 15.09 -8.94
CA THR A 82 10.07 16.30 -8.79
C THR A 82 9.16 16.51 -9.99
N THR A 83 8.04 17.20 -9.79
CA THR A 83 7.10 17.55 -10.87
C THR A 83 6.88 19.06 -10.92
N ILE A 84 6.88 19.61 -12.13
CA ILE A 84 6.46 20.99 -12.34
C ILE A 84 4.94 21.03 -12.32
N THR A 85 4.36 21.73 -11.33
CA THR A 85 2.91 21.87 -11.16
C THR A 85 2.26 22.60 -12.31
N ASN A 86 0.94 22.40 -12.49
CA ASN A 86 0.16 23.06 -13.54
C ASN A 86 -0.38 24.44 -13.10
N ILE A 87 0.08 24.94 -11.96
CA ILE A 87 -0.40 26.18 -11.37
C ILE A 87 0.24 27.34 -12.15
N SER A 88 -0.61 28.21 -12.74
CA SER A 88 -0.17 29.42 -13.43
C SER A 88 0.03 30.62 -12.48
N LYS A 89 0.38 30.35 -11.22
CA LYS A 89 0.61 31.35 -10.17
C LYS A 89 2.03 31.24 -9.65
N ASP A 90 2.61 32.34 -9.27
CA ASP A 90 3.89 32.45 -8.57
C ASP A 90 3.75 32.04 -7.09
N ALA A 91 4.85 31.83 -6.37
CA ALA A 91 4.88 31.52 -4.95
C ALA A 91 4.11 32.52 -4.09
N PHE A 92 3.99 33.77 -4.54
CA PHE A 92 3.20 34.84 -3.89
C PHE A 92 1.72 34.87 -4.32
N GLY A 93 1.24 33.88 -5.08
CA GLY A 93 -0.14 33.82 -5.55
C GLY A 93 -0.47 34.74 -6.74
N ARG A 94 0.50 35.46 -7.28
CA ARG A 94 0.30 36.33 -8.46
C ARG A 94 0.23 35.50 -9.75
N SER A 95 -0.62 35.91 -10.69
CA SER A 95 -0.70 35.25 -12.01
C SER A 95 0.57 35.50 -12.81
N LEU A 96 1.13 34.43 -13.40
CA LEU A 96 2.29 34.52 -14.29
C LEU A 96 1.97 35.25 -15.58
N SER A 97 2.97 35.95 -16.14
CA SER A 97 2.87 36.56 -17.49
C SER A 97 2.62 35.49 -18.57
N VAL A 98 2.11 35.88 -19.71
CA VAL A 98 1.84 34.95 -20.84
C VAL A 98 3.11 34.24 -21.29
N GLU A 99 4.23 34.96 -21.36
CA GLU A 99 5.53 34.42 -21.74
C GLU A 99 6.03 33.36 -20.73
N ALA A 100 5.95 33.67 -19.42
CA ALA A 100 6.31 32.75 -18.37
C ALA A 100 5.46 31.47 -18.39
N ARG A 101 4.15 31.58 -18.68
CA ARG A 101 3.27 30.41 -18.85
C ARG A 101 3.71 29.52 -20.01
N LEU A 102 4.03 30.12 -21.17
CA LEU A 102 4.51 29.35 -22.31
C LEU A 102 5.85 28.65 -22.05
N GLN A 103 6.76 29.31 -21.32
CA GLN A 103 8.01 28.71 -20.89
C GLN A 103 7.76 27.53 -19.93
N MET A 104 6.90 27.70 -18.94
CA MET A 104 6.51 26.63 -18.00
C MET A 104 5.88 25.44 -18.72
N LEU A 105 5.00 25.65 -19.67
CA LEU A 105 4.42 24.56 -20.48
C LEU A 105 5.50 23.82 -21.27
N ARG A 106 6.46 24.54 -21.86
CA ARG A 106 7.59 23.94 -22.59
C ARG A 106 8.48 23.12 -21.65
N LEU A 107 8.85 23.67 -20.48
CA LEU A 107 9.64 22.97 -19.47
C LEU A 107 8.94 21.72 -18.96
N ARG A 108 7.64 21.80 -18.68
CA ARG A 108 6.83 20.65 -18.29
C ARG A 108 6.79 19.56 -19.35
N HIS A 109 6.64 19.93 -20.61
CA HIS A 109 6.68 18.98 -21.73
C HIS A 109 8.03 18.23 -21.77
N TRP A 110 9.14 18.95 -21.63
CA TRP A 110 10.47 18.37 -21.57
C TRP A 110 10.66 17.51 -20.32
N GLN A 111 10.18 17.92 -19.16
CA GLN A 111 10.23 17.13 -17.94
C GLN A 111 9.50 15.80 -18.11
N ILE A 112 8.29 15.79 -18.66
CA ILE A 112 7.52 14.55 -18.91
C ILE A 112 8.32 13.62 -19.85
N ARG A 113 8.96 14.16 -20.88
CA ARG A 113 9.77 13.35 -21.80
C ARG A 113 11.06 12.83 -21.14
N SER A 114 11.68 13.60 -20.24
CA SER A 114 12.92 13.20 -19.57
C SER A 114 12.71 12.20 -18.43
N ARG A 115 11.51 12.13 -17.84
CA ARG A 115 11.21 11.20 -16.73
C ARG A 115 11.19 9.74 -17.13
N VAL A 116 10.85 9.45 -18.37
CA VAL A 116 10.60 8.06 -18.82
C VAL A 116 11.53 7.75 -20.01
N HIS A 117 12.75 7.36 -19.67
CA HIS A 117 13.78 7.08 -20.72
C HIS A 117 13.72 5.65 -21.23
N SER A 118 13.59 4.67 -20.32
CA SER A 118 13.66 3.26 -20.68
C SER A 118 12.29 2.66 -21.04
N SER A 119 12.32 1.55 -21.79
CA SER A 119 11.11 0.75 -22.04
C SER A 119 10.57 0.12 -20.74
N ILE A 120 11.46 -0.14 -19.78
CA ILE A 120 11.14 -0.68 -18.45
C ILE A 120 10.34 0.36 -17.66
N ASP A 121 10.79 1.63 -17.65
CA ASP A 121 10.12 2.71 -16.92
C ASP A 121 8.73 2.99 -17.51
N ARG A 122 8.60 2.95 -18.85
CA ARG A 122 7.30 3.07 -19.51
C ARG A 122 6.34 1.97 -19.10
N ASN A 123 6.82 0.73 -19.11
CA ASN A 123 6.05 -0.43 -18.67
C ASN A 123 5.60 -0.26 -17.21
N LEU A 124 6.54 0.14 -16.33
CA LEU A 124 6.27 0.33 -14.92
C LEU A 124 5.26 1.47 -14.67
N SER A 125 5.39 2.59 -15.39
CA SER A 125 4.44 3.70 -15.30
C SER A 125 3.02 3.28 -15.71
N GLN A 126 2.89 2.55 -16.83
CA GLN A 126 1.59 2.03 -17.27
C GLN A 126 1.02 1.02 -16.29
N ALA A 127 1.86 0.14 -15.74
CA ALA A 127 1.43 -0.86 -14.77
C ALA A 127 0.96 -0.22 -13.46
N MET A 128 1.67 0.79 -12.94
CA MET A 128 1.26 1.49 -11.73
C MET A 128 -0.07 2.23 -11.94
N ALA A 129 -0.24 2.92 -13.06
CA ALA A 129 -1.52 3.56 -13.41
C ALA A 129 -2.68 2.56 -13.50
N GLU A 130 -2.43 1.36 -14.06
CA GLU A 130 -3.45 0.31 -14.12
C GLU A 130 -3.75 -0.28 -12.72
N LEU A 131 -2.74 -0.47 -11.87
CA LEU A 131 -2.93 -0.88 -10.47
C LEU A 131 -3.76 0.14 -9.69
N ASP A 132 -3.51 1.43 -9.89
CA ASP A 132 -4.27 2.51 -9.27
C ASP A 132 -5.73 2.44 -9.70
N ARG A 133 -5.97 2.41 -11.00
CA ARG A 133 -7.31 2.29 -11.57
C ARG A 133 -8.08 1.08 -11.06
N LEU A 134 -7.42 -0.08 -10.95
CA LEU A 134 -8.05 -1.30 -10.45
C LEU A 134 -8.29 -1.26 -8.94
N SER A 135 -7.34 -0.70 -8.16
CA SER A 135 -7.49 -0.57 -6.71
C SER A 135 -8.65 0.36 -6.34
N ASP A 136 -8.79 1.47 -7.07
CA ASP A 136 -9.88 2.45 -6.86
C ASP A 136 -11.24 1.83 -7.21
N ARG A 137 -11.35 1.14 -8.36
CA ARG A 137 -12.58 0.44 -8.74
C ARG A 137 -13.01 -0.64 -7.75
N LEU A 138 -12.05 -1.32 -7.15
CA LEU A 138 -12.30 -2.39 -6.18
C LEU A 138 -12.39 -1.87 -4.74
N GLY A 139 -12.12 -0.59 -4.49
CA GLY A 139 -12.09 -0.02 -3.14
C GLY A 139 -11.06 -0.72 -2.25
N LEU A 140 -9.83 -0.89 -2.73
CA LEU A 140 -8.76 -1.57 -1.98
C LEU A 140 -7.93 -0.57 -1.19
N PRO A 141 -7.50 -0.92 0.04
CA PRO A 141 -6.66 -0.06 0.85
C PRO A 141 -5.23 0.06 0.28
N SER A 142 -4.58 1.21 0.54
CA SER A 142 -3.23 1.54 0.07
C SER A 142 -2.17 0.46 0.34
N PRO A 143 -2.10 -0.21 1.51
CA PRO A 143 -1.12 -1.27 1.75
C PRO A 143 -1.22 -2.46 0.79
N VAL A 144 -2.42 -2.77 0.29
CA VAL A 144 -2.61 -3.85 -0.70
C VAL A 144 -2.10 -3.43 -2.06
N LYS A 145 -2.34 -2.18 -2.46
CA LYS A 145 -1.80 -1.59 -3.67
C LYS A 145 -0.26 -1.61 -3.66
N GLU A 146 0.37 -1.23 -2.56
CA GLU A 146 1.82 -1.27 -2.41
C GLU A 146 2.38 -2.70 -2.52
N LYS A 147 1.75 -3.68 -1.85
CA LYS A 147 2.12 -5.09 -2.01
C LYS A 147 2.00 -5.56 -3.46
N ALA A 148 0.95 -5.15 -4.16
CA ALA A 148 0.77 -5.47 -5.57
C ALA A 148 1.88 -4.85 -6.43
N ALA A 149 2.26 -3.60 -6.16
CA ALA A 149 3.34 -2.92 -6.84
C ALA A 149 4.70 -3.61 -6.62
N ILE A 150 4.99 -4.08 -5.40
CA ILE A 150 6.19 -4.85 -5.08
C ILE A 150 6.22 -6.18 -5.87
N ILE A 151 5.09 -6.90 -5.92
CA ILE A 151 4.98 -8.15 -6.69
C ILE A 151 5.21 -7.88 -8.18
N TYR A 152 4.62 -6.80 -8.71
CA TYR A 152 4.81 -6.43 -10.12
C TYR A 152 6.26 -6.07 -10.44
N ARG A 153 6.94 -5.31 -9.57
CA ARG A 153 8.36 -4.96 -9.73
C ARG A 153 9.26 -6.20 -9.76
N LYS A 154 9.04 -7.14 -8.84
CA LYS A 154 9.75 -8.43 -8.84
C LYS A 154 9.50 -9.23 -10.12
N ALA A 155 8.26 -9.22 -10.62
CA ALA A 155 7.92 -9.88 -11.88
C ALA A 155 8.61 -9.22 -13.10
N LEU A 156 8.78 -7.90 -13.06
CA LEU A 156 9.48 -7.14 -14.10
C LEU A 156 10.98 -7.45 -14.08
N GLU A 157 11.61 -7.44 -12.90
CA GLU A 157 13.02 -7.81 -12.69
C GLU A 157 13.32 -9.23 -13.15
N SER A 158 12.41 -10.18 -12.88
CA SER A 158 12.51 -11.56 -13.33
C SER A 158 12.16 -11.76 -14.82
N GLY A 159 11.87 -10.68 -15.56
CA GLY A 159 11.56 -10.74 -16.99
C GLY A 159 10.22 -11.41 -17.36
N LEU A 160 9.35 -11.70 -16.39
CA LEU A 160 8.08 -12.41 -16.58
C LEU A 160 7.04 -11.61 -17.37
N VAL A 161 7.25 -10.31 -17.49
CA VAL A 161 6.34 -9.39 -18.20
C VAL A 161 6.51 -9.49 -19.72
N ARG A 162 7.68 -9.96 -20.22
CA ARG A 162 7.96 -10.06 -21.65
C ARG A 162 6.96 -10.97 -22.37
N GLY A 163 6.37 -10.47 -23.46
CA GLY A 163 5.40 -11.21 -24.27
C GLY A 163 4.00 -11.37 -23.66
N ARG A 164 3.69 -10.61 -22.58
CA ARG A 164 2.38 -10.64 -21.91
C ARG A 164 1.79 -9.24 -21.79
N SER A 165 0.47 -9.17 -21.64
CA SER A 165 -0.23 -7.91 -21.41
C SER A 165 0.12 -7.33 -20.03
N ILE A 166 0.53 -6.05 -19.99
CA ILE A 166 0.81 -5.31 -18.77
C ILE A 166 -0.40 -5.35 -17.82
N ALA A 167 -1.60 -5.11 -18.38
CA ALA A 167 -2.84 -5.13 -17.62
C ALA A 167 -3.15 -6.50 -17.00
N ALA A 168 -2.82 -7.61 -17.70
CA ALA A 168 -3.03 -8.97 -17.18
C ALA A 168 -2.12 -9.27 -16.00
N ILE A 169 -0.85 -8.87 -16.06
CA ILE A 169 0.10 -9.08 -14.96
C ILE A 169 -0.20 -8.13 -13.80
N ALA A 170 -0.58 -6.88 -14.06
CA ALA A 170 -1.01 -5.94 -13.03
C ALA A 170 -2.23 -6.47 -12.27
N ALA A 171 -3.27 -6.93 -12.98
CA ALA A 171 -4.43 -7.54 -12.34
C ALA A 171 -4.08 -8.81 -11.56
N ALA A 172 -3.18 -9.66 -12.07
CA ALA A 172 -2.71 -10.86 -11.39
C ALA A 172 -1.90 -10.52 -10.12
N SER A 173 -1.05 -9.49 -10.16
CA SER A 173 -0.28 -9.00 -9.01
C SER A 173 -1.21 -8.44 -7.93
N LEU A 174 -2.26 -7.70 -8.33
CA LEU A 174 -3.26 -7.18 -7.41
C LEU A 174 -4.05 -8.32 -6.75
N TYR A 175 -4.42 -9.35 -7.51
CA TYR A 175 -5.07 -10.55 -6.97
C TYR A 175 -4.17 -11.28 -5.97
N ALA A 176 -2.89 -11.43 -6.29
CA ALA A 176 -1.90 -12.03 -5.39
C ALA A 176 -1.78 -11.23 -4.08
N ALA A 177 -1.72 -9.90 -4.16
CA ALA A 177 -1.68 -9.03 -3.00
C ALA A 177 -2.95 -9.12 -2.14
N CYS A 178 -4.15 -9.17 -2.76
CA CYS A 178 -5.41 -9.37 -2.05
C CYS A 178 -5.40 -10.71 -1.28
N ARG A 179 -4.94 -11.78 -1.91
CA ARG A 179 -4.82 -13.09 -1.26
C ARG A 179 -3.82 -13.10 -0.13
N ALA A 180 -2.64 -12.52 -0.34
CA ALA A 180 -1.61 -12.39 0.69
C ALA A 180 -2.08 -11.56 1.91
N SER A 181 -2.94 -10.58 1.67
CA SER A 181 -3.55 -9.75 2.73
C SER A 181 -4.88 -10.30 3.25
N ASN A 182 -5.28 -11.52 2.82
CA ASN A 182 -6.54 -12.15 3.22
C ASN A 182 -7.81 -11.31 2.92
N ILE A 183 -7.80 -10.50 1.88
CA ILE A 183 -8.97 -9.73 1.46
C ILE A 183 -9.80 -10.57 0.48
N PRO A 184 -11.10 -10.77 0.72
CA PRO A 184 -11.95 -11.63 -0.09
C PRO A 184 -12.30 -10.98 -1.43
N ARG A 185 -11.47 -11.18 -2.45
CA ARG A 185 -11.70 -10.78 -3.84
C ARG A 185 -11.64 -12.00 -4.75
N THR A 186 -12.50 -12.01 -5.77
CA THR A 186 -12.58 -13.10 -6.74
C THR A 186 -11.91 -12.73 -8.07
N LEU A 187 -11.43 -13.72 -8.81
CA LEU A 187 -10.90 -13.51 -10.16
C LEU A 187 -11.98 -12.96 -11.12
N LYS A 188 -13.25 -13.23 -10.86
CA LYS A 188 -14.35 -12.70 -11.66
C LYS A 188 -14.49 -11.20 -11.47
N GLU A 189 -14.48 -10.73 -10.22
CA GLU A 189 -14.51 -9.29 -9.90
C GLU A 189 -13.35 -8.51 -10.51
N LEU A 190 -12.14 -9.10 -10.49
CA LEU A 190 -11.00 -8.47 -11.14
C LEU A 190 -11.15 -8.45 -12.68
N ALA A 191 -11.72 -9.48 -13.27
CA ALA A 191 -11.97 -9.50 -14.71
C ALA A 191 -13.02 -8.44 -15.10
N ASP A 192 -14.09 -8.29 -14.29
CA ASP A 192 -15.13 -7.28 -14.49
C ASP A 192 -14.61 -5.84 -14.30
N ALA A 193 -13.64 -5.64 -13.39
CA ALA A 193 -12.98 -4.36 -13.19
C ALA A 193 -11.88 -4.06 -14.24
N SER A 194 -11.27 -5.09 -14.81
CA SER A 194 -10.21 -4.98 -15.83
C SER A 194 -10.76 -5.16 -17.23
N ILE A 195 -9.93 -4.86 -18.23
CA ILE A 195 -10.24 -5.13 -19.66
C ILE A 195 -9.85 -6.55 -20.03
N VAL A 196 -9.28 -7.34 -19.08
CA VAL A 196 -8.64 -8.62 -19.33
C VAL A 196 -9.55 -9.79 -18.97
N LYS A 197 -9.53 -10.85 -19.80
CA LYS A 197 -10.32 -12.06 -19.55
C LYS A 197 -9.83 -12.79 -18.30
N LYS A 198 -10.78 -13.35 -17.52
CA LYS A 198 -10.50 -14.17 -16.31
C LYS A 198 -9.45 -15.26 -16.54
N LYS A 199 -9.47 -15.92 -17.70
CA LYS A 199 -8.52 -16.99 -18.04
C LYS A 199 -7.07 -16.49 -18.09
N ASP A 200 -6.84 -15.28 -18.62
CA ASP A 200 -5.50 -14.70 -18.76
C ASP A 200 -4.96 -14.23 -17.42
N ILE A 201 -5.82 -13.61 -16.60
CA ILE A 201 -5.46 -13.23 -15.21
C ILE A 201 -5.09 -14.49 -14.42
N ALA A 202 -5.87 -15.57 -14.50
CA ALA A 202 -5.59 -16.82 -13.80
C ALA A 202 -4.29 -17.49 -14.27
N ARG A 203 -3.97 -17.40 -15.57
CA ARG A 203 -2.70 -17.90 -16.14
C ARG A 203 -1.51 -17.08 -15.61
N CYS A 204 -1.60 -15.76 -15.65
CA CYS A 204 -0.57 -14.86 -15.11
C CYS A 204 -0.38 -15.06 -13.59
N TYR A 205 -1.46 -15.21 -12.84
CA TYR A 205 -1.40 -15.46 -11.41
C TYR A 205 -0.65 -16.76 -11.05
N ARG A 206 -0.96 -17.87 -11.73
CA ARG A 206 -0.23 -19.15 -11.53
C ARG A 206 1.24 -19.03 -11.86
N LEU A 207 1.58 -18.29 -12.93
CA LEU A 207 2.96 -18.00 -13.29
C LEU A 207 3.67 -17.23 -12.18
N LEU A 208 3.07 -16.14 -11.68
CA LEU A 208 3.66 -15.33 -10.60
C LEU A 208 3.93 -16.15 -9.35
N ILE A 209 2.99 -17.02 -8.95
CA ILE A 209 3.18 -17.89 -7.77
C ILE A 209 4.37 -18.82 -7.99
N LYS A 210 4.44 -19.45 -9.15
CA LYS A 210 5.49 -20.44 -9.45
C LYS A 210 6.88 -19.81 -9.51
N GLU A 211 7.03 -18.75 -10.29
CA GLU A 211 8.34 -18.14 -10.54
C GLU A 211 8.86 -17.29 -9.36
N LEU A 212 7.96 -16.58 -8.67
CA LEU A 212 8.33 -15.77 -7.52
C LEU A 212 8.25 -16.54 -6.17
N ASN A 213 7.95 -17.84 -6.19
CA ASN A 213 7.81 -18.69 -5.00
C ASN A 213 6.93 -18.07 -3.90
N LEU A 214 5.82 -17.43 -4.30
CA LEU A 214 4.95 -16.74 -3.37
C LEU A 214 4.15 -17.76 -2.52
N LYS A 215 4.34 -17.72 -1.21
CA LYS A 215 3.53 -18.51 -0.28
C LYS A 215 2.16 -17.84 -0.10
N MET A 216 1.12 -18.46 -0.67
CA MET A 216 -0.24 -17.93 -0.59
C MET A 216 -1.04 -18.64 0.49
N PRO A 217 -1.73 -17.90 1.38
CA PRO A 217 -2.61 -18.52 2.36
C PRO A 217 -3.80 -19.19 1.69
N VAL A 218 -4.32 -20.23 2.33
CA VAL A 218 -5.57 -20.86 1.90
C VAL A 218 -6.72 -19.87 2.08
N ALA A 219 -7.61 -19.77 1.10
CA ALA A 219 -8.74 -18.86 1.18
C ALA A 219 -9.75 -19.35 2.22
N ASP A 220 -10.05 -18.49 3.19
CA ASP A 220 -11.01 -18.77 4.25
C ASP A 220 -12.44 -18.42 3.79
N PRO A 221 -13.38 -19.38 3.72
CA PRO A 221 -14.75 -19.14 3.30
C PRO A 221 -15.49 -18.17 4.23
N VAL A 222 -15.16 -18.12 5.52
CA VAL A 222 -15.79 -17.23 6.51
C VAL A 222 -15.72 -15.75 6.09
N LYS A 223 -14.60 -15.33 5.50
CA LYS A 223 -14.39 -13.95 5.05
C LYS A 223 -15.29 -13.52 3.89
N TYR A 224 -15.80 -14.48 3.12
CA TYR A 224 -16.74 -14.19 2.02
C TYR A 224 -18.17 -14.04 2.49
N VAL A 225 -18.54 -14.57 3.67
CA VAL A 225 -19.91 -14.51 4.21
C VAL A 225 -20.39 -13.07 4.34
N ALA A 226 -19.62 -12.21 5.00
CA ALA A 226 -19.98 -10.82 5.21
C ALA A 226 -20.21 -10.07 3.88
N LYS A 227 -19.36 -10.35 2.88
CA LYS A 227 -19.47 -9.74 1.55
C LYS A 227 -20.70 -10.19 0.79
N ILE A 228 -21.02 -11.49 0.83
CA ILE A 228 -22.21 -12.05 0.18
C ILE A 228 -23.47 -11.53 0.88
N ALA A 229 -23.47 -11.55 2.20
CA ALA A 229 -24.59 -11.11 3.00
C ALA A 229 -24.92 -9.62 2.82
N SER A 230 -23.91 -8.75 2.75
CA SER A 230 -24.12 -7.32 2.49
C SER A 230 -24.68 -7.06 1.08
N ARG A 231 -24.30 -7.85 0.07
CA ARG A 231 -24.88 -7.75 -1.28
C ARG A 231 -26.34 -8.22 -1.36
N LEU A 232 -26.72 -9.17 -0.51
CA LEU A 232 -28.09 -9.73 -0.45
C LEU A 232 -28.97 -9.01 0.58
N GLY A 233 -28.43 -8.06 1.35
CA GLY A 233 -29.18 -7.37 2.40
C GLY A 233 -29.57 -8.28 3.57
N LEU A 234 -28.80 -9.36 3.85
CA LEU A 234 -29.12 -10.32 4.90
C LEU A 234 -28.81 -9.78 6.29
N SER A 235 -29.67 -10.13 7.27
CA SER A 235 -29.51 -9.72 8.66
C SER A 235 -28.26 -10.30 9.30
N GLU A 236 -27.71 -9.63 10.30
CA GLU A 236 -26.53 -10.07 11.05
C GLU A 236 -26.72 -11.45 11.72
N LYS A 237 -27.96 -11.76 12.17
CA LYS A 237 -28.29 -13.06 12.74
C LYS A 237 -28.02 -14.22 11.76
N ILE A 238 -28.35 -14.03 10.49
CA ILE A 238 -28.12 -15.01 9.42
C ILE A 238 -26.62 -15.15 9.17
N GLN A 239 -25.88 -14.04 9.14
CA GLN A 239 -24.42 -14.06 8.97
C GLN A 239 -23.72 -14.84 10.07
N ARG A 240 -24.10 -14.63 11.34
CA ARG A 240 -23.55 -15.35 12.48
C ARG A 240 -23.82 -16.86 12.39
N LYS A 241 -25.05 -17.26 12.04
CA LYS A 241 -25.39 -18.67 11.80
C LYS A 241 -24.58 -19.29 10.66
N ALA A 242 -24.41 -18.57 9.56
CA ALA A 242 -23.60 -19.04 8.44
C ALA A 242 -22.12 -19.25 8.84
N ILE A 243 -21.56 -18.35 9.63
CA ILE A 243 -20.20 -18.48 10.16
C ILE A 243 -20.08 -19.70 11.09
N GLU A 244 -21.07 -19.93 11.96
CA GLU A 244 -21.10 -21.10 12.85
C GLU A 244 -21.14 -22.41 12.06
N ILE A 245 -22.00 -22.50 11.04
CA ILE A 245 -22.08 -23.67 10.18
C ILE A 245 -20.75 -23.90 9.45
N LEU A 246 -20.15 -22.86 8.89
CA LEU A 246 -18.86 -22.97 8.21
C LEU A 246 -17.73 -23.46 9.13
N ARG A 247 -17.67 -22.97 10.37
CA ARG A 247 -16.68 -23.43 11.36
C ARG A 247 -16.86 -24.93 11.67
N LYS A 248 -18.09 -25.37 11.92
CA LYS A 248 -18.39 -26.80 12.10
C LYS A 248 -18.02 -27.64 10.89
N CYS A 249 -18.28 -27.14 9.67
CA CYS A 249 -17.86 -27.81 8.44
C CYS A 249 -16.34 -27.89 8.27
N GLN A 250 -15.61 -26.88 8.73
CA GLN A 250 -14.14 -26.88 8.72
C GLN A 250 -13.58 -27.89 9.72
N GLU A 251 -14.13 -27.97 10.92
CA GLU A 251 -13.77 -28.96 11.95
C GLU A 251 -13.96 -30.40 11.45
N LEU A 252 -15.08 -30.65 10.78
CA LEU A 252 -15.41 -31.93 10.16
C LEU A 252 -14.65 -32.21 8.84
N LYS A 253 -13.77 -31.29 8.41
CA LYS A 253 -13.03 -31.35 7.13
C LYS A 253 -13.92 -31.54 5.89
N ALA A 254 -15.22 -31.28 6.00
CA ALA A 254 -16.18 -31.41 4.90
C ALA A 254 -15.99 -30.33 3.80
N CYS A 255 -15.23 -29.29 4.10
CA CYS A 255 -14.94 -28.18 3.19
C CYS A 255 -13.72 -28.42 2.28
N ALA A 256 -12.99 -29.53 2.48
CA ALA A 256 -11.76 -29.82 1.75
C ALA A 256 -12.02 -29.95 0.24
N GLY A 257 -11.22 -29.27 -0.58
CA GLY A 257 -11.27 -29.33 -2.05
C GLY A 257 -12.44 -28.57 -2.71
N LYS A 258 -13.29 -27.88 -1.94
CA LYS A 258 -14.42 -27.10 -2.48
C LYS A 258 -14.05 -25.62 -2.64
N ASP A 259 -14.75 -24.93 -3.55
CA ASP A 259 -14.57 -23.50 -3.75
C ASP A 259 -15.03 -22.72 -2.50
N PRO A 260 -14.16 -21.87 -1.89
CA PRO A 260 -14.49 -21.13 -0.68
C PRO A 260 -15.64 -20.15 -0.86
N VAL A 261 -15.82 -19.59 -2.06
CA VAL A 261 -16.94 -18.68 -2.36
C VAL A 261 -18.25 -19.44 -2.44
N GLY A 262 -18.24 -20.61 -3.11
CA GLY A 262 -19.39 -21.50 -3.21
C GLY A 262 -19.83 -22.02 -1.84
N LEU A 263 -18.87 -22.37 -0.96
CA LEU A 263 -19.18 -22.79 0.41
C LEU A 263 -19.81 -21.67 1.24
N ALA A 264 -19.30 -20.45 1.13
CA ALA A 264 -19.87 -19.31 1.82
C ALA A 264 -21.31 -19.00 1.34
N ALA A 265 -21.57 -19.12 0.05
CA ALA A 265 -22.90 -18.94 -0.52
C ALA A 265 -23.89 -20.03 -0.08
N ALA A 266 -23.45 -21.29 -0.04
CA ALA A 266 -24.27 -22.41 0.42
C ALA A 266 -24.62 -22.33 1.89
#